data_77fb8499429e97d090cb9337178b050e
#
_entry.id   77fb8499429e97d090cb9337178b050e
#
_cell.length_a   1.000
_cell.length_b   1.000
_cell.length_c   1.000
_cell.angle_alpha   90.00
_cell.angle_beta   90.00
_cell.angle_gamma   90.00
#
_symmetry.space_group_name_H-M   'P 1'
#
loop_
_entity.id
_entity.type
_entity.pdbx_description
1 polymer ?
#
loop_
_entity_poly.entity_id
_entity_poly.type
_entity_poly.pdbx_seq_one_letter_code
_entity_poly.pdbx_strand_id
1 'polypeptide(L)'
;MIHWGSDPYLLLQEERIMTTFVTLEQIDQAADAIRKRTSHRPRVGLILGSGLNSLADSVKKPDILPYAELPNWPISTVQGHVGRLVIGELEGQTVLVMQGRIHYYEGYSMSQITLPVRVMLRLGLEMMFVTNAAGGVNPDFVPGDVMLITDHLNLIGMTGANPLMGPNIDELGPRFPDMSQAYDRKLMETARRVAANESLQLRAGVYCALSGPSFEGPADLRFLRLAGADAVGMSTVPEVIVARHGGMRVLGFSGISNKANLDGSTMTTHEEVIEAGKIITPKMEKVIRGVLRAL
;
A
#
# COMPACT_ATOMS: atom_id res chain seq x y z
N MET A 1 35.24 -29.81 30.70
CA MET A 1 34.49 -29.40 29.47
C MET A 1 33.00 -29.35 29.83
N ILE A 2 32.48 -28.17 30.03
CA ILE A 2 31.06 -27.96 30.36
C ILE A 2 30.35 -27.84 29.00
N HIS A 3 29.52 -28.83 28.65
CA HIS A 3 28.59 -28.75 27.53
C HIS A 3 27.51 -27.74 27.90
N TRP A 4 27.51 -26.61 27.24
CA TRP A 4 26.38 -25.71 27.22
C TRP A 4 25.31 -26.37 26.33
N GLY A 5 24.38 -27.10 26.94
CA GLY A 5 23.16 -27.49 26.28
C GLY A 5 22.42 -26.24 25.83
N SER A 6 21.94 -26.24 24.60
CA SER A 6 21.12 -25.16 24.05
C SER A 6 19.94 -24.91 25.02
N ASP A 7 19.88 -23.68 25.56
CA ASP A 7 18.82 -23.26 26.47
C ASP A 7 17.47 -23.37 25.71
N PRO A 8 16.51 -24.19 26.18
CA PRO A 8 15.20 -24.31 25.54
C PRO A 8 14.45 -22.96 25.42
N TYR A 9 14.74 -22.02 26.32
CA TYR A 9 14.21 -20.66 26.24
C TYR A 9 14.76 -19.86 25.08
N LEU A 10 16.04 -20.01 24.75
CA LEU A 10 16.67 -19.38 23.57
C LEU A 10 16.11 -19.95 22.28
N LEU A 11 15.94 -21.27 22.17
CA LEU A 11 15.31 -21.91 21.01
C LEU A 11 13.86 -21.48 20.82
N LEU A 12 13.07 -21.38 21.89
CA LEU A 12 11.69 -20.87 21.83
C LEU A 12 11.61 -19.39 21.48
N GLN A 13 12.61 -18.58 21.88
CA GLN A 13 12.69 -17.18 21.48
C GLN A 13 13.09 -17.05 20.00
N GLU A 14 14.05 -17.83 19.53
CA GLU A 14 14.44 -17.86 18.12
C GLU A 14 13.30 -18.34 17.21
N GLU A 15 12.58 -19.40 17.57
CA GLU A 15 11.40 -19.86 16.86
C GLU A 15 10.29 -18.79 16.84
N ARG A 16 10.04 -18.11 17.96
CA ARG A 16 9.03 -17.06 18.06
C ARG A 16 9.38 -15.81 17.25
N ILE A 17 10.68 -15.46 17.16
CA ILE A 17 11.18 -14.38 16.31
C ILE A 17 11.06 -14.77 14.84
N MET A 18 11.43 -16.02 14.49
CA MET A 18 11.37 -16.54 13.11
C MET A 18 9.94 -16.60 12.55
N THR A 19 8.91 -16.82 13.40
CA THR A 19 7.50 -16.81 12.95
C THR A 19 6.88 -15.42 12.79
N THR A 20 7.52 -14.38 13.33
CA THR A 20 6.98 -13.02 13.34
C THR A 20 7.50 -12.17 12.16
N PHE A 21 8.71 -12.43 11.68
CA PHE A 21 9.36 -11.65 10.62
C PHE A 21 9.59 -12.50 9.37
N VAL A 22 9.30 -11.91 8.22
CA VAL A 22 9.56 -12.53 6.92
C VAL A 22 11.07 -12.53 6.66
N THR A 23 11.61 -13.68 6.25
CA THR A 23 13.04 -13.85 5.93
C THR A 23 13.33 -13.55 4.45
N LEU A 24 14.60 -13.27 4.13
CA LEU A 24 15.03 -13.11 2.73
C LEU A 24 14.71 -14.36 1.90
N GLU A 25 14.88 -15.56 2.47
CA GLU A 25 14.54 -16.81 1.80
C GLU A 25 13.05 -16.89 1.42
N GLN A 26 12.15 -16.51 2.33
CA GLN A 26 10.72 -16.49 2.05
C GLN A 26 10.36 -15.48 0.95
N ILE A 27 11.03 -14.34 0.92
CA ILE A 27 10.87 -13.31 -0.13
C ILE A 27 11.36 -13.88 -1.47
N ASP A 28 12.52 -14.51 -1.49
CA ASP A 28 13.10 -15.08 -2.71
C ASP A 28 12.28 -16.25 -3.24
N GLN A 29 11.75 -17.13 -2.39
CA GLN A 29 10.82 -18.19 -2.78
C GLN A 29 9.59 -17.64 -3.52
N ALA A 30 8.98 -16.56 -3.01
CA ALA A 30 7.85 -15.91 -3.66
C ALA A 30 8.25 -15.24 -4.98
N ALA A 31 9.39 -14.54 -5.02
CA ALA A 31 9.90 -13.90 -6.23
C ALA A 31 10.22 -14.92 -7.33
N ASP A 32 10.84 -16.04 -6.98
CA ASP A 32 11.17 -17.10 -7.92
C ASP A 32 9.93 -17.85 -8.45
N ALA A 33 8.91 -18.04 -7.60
CA ALA A 33 7.63 -18.59 -8.04
C ALA A 33 6.96 -17.69 -9.09
N ILE A 34 7.05 -16.36 -8.92
CA ILE A 34 6.56 -15.40 -9.91
C ILE A 34 7.40 -15.44 -11.19
N ARG A 35 8.75 -15.41 -11.09
CA ARG A 35 9.66 -15.46 -12.26
C ARG A 35 9.44 -16.68 -13.14
N LYS A 36 9.08 -17.82 -12.55
CA LYS A 36 8.79 -19.07 -13.29
C LYS A 36 7.47 -19.03 -14.04
N ARG A 37 6.55 -18.14 -13.69
CA ARG A 37 5.19 -18.08 -14.22
C ARG A 37 4.94 -16.90 -15.16
N THR A 38 5.93 -16.02 -15.35
CA THR A 38 5.83 -14.88 -16.26
C THR A 38 7.15 -14.62 -16.99
N SER A 39 7.05 -14.28 -18.26
CA SER A 39 8.17 -13.75 -19.05
C SER A 39 8.28 -12.23 -18.97
N HIS A 40 7.25 -11.57 -18.45
CA HIS A 40 7.24 -10.12 -18.26
C HIS A 40 8.32 -9.67 -17.27
N ARG A 41 8.82 -8.44 -17.48
CA ARG A 41 9.78 -7.78 -16.58
C ARG A 41 9.18 -6.44 -16.13
N PRO A 42 8.31 -6.46 -15.11
CA PRO A 42 7.62 -5.25 -14.68
C PRO A 42 8.58 -4.26 -14.04
N ARG A 43 8.41 -2.98 -14.38
CA ARG A 43 9.14 -1.86 -13.78
C ARG A 43 8.28 -1.08 -12.79
N VAL A 44 6.96 -1.17 -12.91
CA VAL A 44 5.99 -0.44 -12.09
C VAL A 44 5.09 -1.42 -11.36
N GLY A 45 5.05 -1.33 -10.03
CA GLY A 45 4.08 -2.01 -9.18
C GLY A 45 2.86 -1.12 -8.96
N LEU A 46 1.68 -1.68 -9.06
CA LEU A 46 0.42 -1.01 -8.74
C LEU A 46 -0.25 -1.75 -7.59
N ILE A 47 -0.51 -1.10 -6.47
CA ILE A 47 -1.31 -1.66 -5.37
C ILE A 47 -2.68 -1.02 -5.40
N LEU A 48 -3.69 -1.78 -5.82
CA LEU A 48 -5.04 -1.29 -5.97
C LEU A 48 -5.81 -1.38 -4.65
N GLY A 49 -6.37 -0.25 -4.24
CA GLY A 49 -7.33 -0.17 -3.14
C GLY A 49 -8.74 -0.60 -3.57
N SER A 50 -9.66 -0.57 -2.60
CA SER A 50 -11.07 -0.93 -2.81
C SER A 50 -11.68 -0.14 -3.98
N GLY A 51 -12.37 -0.85 -4.88
CA GLY A 51 -13.08 -0.26 -6.02
C GLY A 51 -12.27 -0.08 -7.31
N LEU A 52 -10.94 -0.29 -7.31
CA LEU A 52 -10.06 -0.05 -8.47
C LEU A 52 -9.76 -1.31 -9.31
N ASN A 53 -10.53 -2.37 -9.16
CA ASN A 53 -10.30 -3.65 -9.84
C ASN A 53 -10.27 -3.56 -11.37
N SER A 54 -11.05 -2.65 -11.97
CA SER A 54 -11.14 -2.42 -13.42
C SER A 54 -9.81 -2.05 -14.08
N LEU A 55 -8.91 -1.39 -13.34
CA LEU A 55 -7.57 -1.08 -13.86
C LEU A 55 -6.76 -2.35 -14.13
N ALA A 56 -6.83 -3.35 -13.23
CA ALA A 56 -6.17 -4.64 -13.42
C ALA A 56 -6.75 -5.42 -14.62
N ASP A 57 -8.07 -5.35 -14.81
CA ASP A 57 -8.76 -6.03 -15.92
C ASP A 57 -8.41 -5.42 -17.29
N SER A 58 -7.82 -4.22 -17.30
CA SER A 58 -7.36 -3.53 -18.52
C SER A 58 -5.92 -3.87 -18.93
N VAL A 59 -5.19 -4.65 -18.14
CA VAL A 59 -3.83 -5.10 -18.46
C VAL A 59 -3.87 -6.03 -19.68
N LYS A 60 -3.03 -5.74 -20.68
CA LYS A 60 -2.92 -6.54 -21.90
C LYS A 60 -1.94 -7.70 -21.72
N LYS A 61 -2.22 -8.82 -22.37
CA LYS A 61 -1.42 -10.06 -22.30
C LYS A 61 -1.09 -10.43 -20.84
N PRO A 62 -2.09 -10.54 -19.95
CA PRO A 62 -1.84 -10.70 -18.54
C PRO A 62 -1.42 -12.13 -18.20
N ASP A 63 -0.36 -12.26 -17.40
CA ASP A 63 -0.14 -13.43 -16.57
C ASP A 63 -0.85 -13.20 -15.23
N ILE A 64 -1.75 -14.12 -14.86
CA ILE A 64 -2.57 -14.01 -13.65
C ILE A 64 -2.11 -15.05 -12.64
N LEU A 65 -1.73 -14.58 -11.44
CA LEU A 65 -1.21 -15.43 -10.38
C LEU A 65 -2.04 -15.23 -9.10
N PRO A 66 -2.91 -16.18 -8.73
CA PRO A 66 -3.63 -16.15 -7.46
C PRO A 66 -2.67 -16.10 -6.27
N TYR A 67 -2.97 -15.30 -5.24
CA TYR A 67 -2.13 -15.20 -4.04
C TYR A 67 -1.96 -16.54 -3.33
N ALA A 68 -3.02 -17.36 -3.29
CA ALA A 68 -3.01 -18.68 -2.68
C ALA A 68 -2.01 -19.67 -3.32
N GLU A 69 -1.54 -19.39 -4.54
CA GLU A 69 -0.58 -20.22 -5.26
C GLU A 69 0.87 -19.70 -5.14
N LEU A 70 1.06 -18.59 -4.42
CA LEU A 70 2.38 -17.99 -4.20
C LEU A 70 2.88 -18.38 -2.79
N PRO A 71 4.11 -18.91 -2.67
CA PRO A 71 4.64 -19.29 -1.37
C PRO A 71 4.77 -18.06 -0.46
N ASN A 72 4.45 -18.24 0.82
CA ASN A 72 4.53 -17.22 1.88
C ASN A 72 3.64 -15.98 1.68
N TRP A 73 2.85 -15.92 0.59
CA TRP A 73 2.04 -14.75 0.28
C TRP A 73 0.80 -14.68 1.18
N PRO A 74 0.54 -13.56 1.84
CA PRO A 74 -0.64 -13.41 2.68
C PRO A 74 -1.91 -13.29 1.84
N ILE A 75 -3.03 -13.84 2.36
CA ILE A 75 -4.31 -13.89 1.66
C ILE A 75 -5.27 -12.92 2.34
N SER A 76 -5.86 -11.99 1.58
CA SER A 76 -6.86 -11.06 2.11
C SER A 76 -8.18 -11.76 2.40
N THR A 77 -8.79 -11.38 3.52
CA THR A 77 -10.12 -11.79 3.97
C THR A 77 -11.17 -10.71 3.71
N VAL A 78 -10.74 -9.54 3.20
CA VAL A 78 -11.62 -8.38 2.98
C VAL A 78 -12.45 -8.57 1.72
N GLN A 79 -13.77 -8.37 1.86
CA GLN A 79 -14.69 -8.42 0.73
C GLN A 79 -14.34 -7.38 -0.34
N GLY A 80 -14.33 -7.80 -1.61
CA GLY A 80 -13.97 -6.94 -2.75
C GLY A 80 -12.49 -6.98 -3.16
N HIS A 81 -11.64 -7.67 -2.39
CA HIS A 81 -10.27 -7.97 -2.79
C HIS A 81 -10.21 -9.30 -3.55
N VAL A 82 -9.81 -9.25 -4.83
CA VAL A 82 -9.77 -10.43 -5.70
C VAL A 82 -8.65 -11.41 -5.29
N GLY A 83 -7.54 -10.90 -4.76
CA GLY A 83 -6.46 -11.72 -4.23
C GLY A 83 -5.58 -12.36 -5.31
N ARG A 84 -5.14 -11.58 -6.30
CA ARG A 84 -4.25 -12.06 -7.37
C ARG A 84 -3.26 -10.98 -7.83
N LEU A 85 -2.14 -11.42 -8.40
CA LEU A 85 -1.27 -10.57 -9.23
C LEU A 85 -1.73 -10.63 -10.68
N VAL A 86 -1.66 -9.48 -11.36
CA VAL A 86 -1.86 -9.37 -12.80
C VAL A 86 -0.62 -8.69 -13.37
N ILE A 87 0.14 -9.41 -14.20
CA ILE A 87 1.42 -8.93 -14.74
C ILE A 87 1.30 -8.85 -16.26
N GLY A 88 1.57 -7.69 -16.85
CA GLY A 88 1.44 -7.50 -18.29
C GLY A 88 1.66 -6.05 -18.72
N GLU A 89 1.07 -5.67 -19.84
CA GLU A 89 1.25 -4.35 -20.46
C GLU A 89 0.07 -3.43 -20.12
N LEU A 90 0.36 -2.22 -19.61
CA LEU A 90 -0.62 -1.16 -19.39
C LEU A 90 -0.04 0.19 -19.80
N GLU A 91 -0.70 0.90 -20.72
CA GLU A 91 -0.28 2.22 -21.24
C GLU A 91 1.18 2.26 -21.71
N GLY A 92 1.68 1.18 -22.33
CA GLY A 92 3.06 1.08 -22.83
C GLY A 92 4.10 0.69 -21.79
N GLN A 93 3.71 0.50 -20.53
CA GLN A 93 4.59 0.04 -19.46
C GLN A 93 4.31 -1.43 -19.10
N THR A 94 5.34 -2.17 -18.72
CA THR A 94 5.16 -3.48 -18.10
C THR A 94 4.91 -3.29 -16.62
N VAL A 95 3.75 -3.74 -16.14
CA VAL A 95 3.27 -3.53 -14.77
C VAL A 95 3.08 -4.85 -14.02
N LEU A 96 3.21 -4.81 -12.71
CA LEU A 96 2.75 -5.82 -11.77
C LEU A 96 1.64 -5.19 -10.92
N VAL A 97 0.43 -5.69 -11.07
CA VAL A 97 -0.74 -5.16 -10.37
C VAL A 97 -1.18 -6.11 -9.26
N MET A 98 -1.21 -5.62 -8.04
CA MET A 98 -1.89 -6.28 -6.93
C MET A 98 -3.37 -5.94 -6.98
N GLN A 99 -4.21 -6.90 -7.36
CA GLN A 99 -5.66 -6.75 -7.35
C GLN A 99 -6.22 -7.14 -5.98
N GLY A 100 -6.12 -6.19 -5.05
CA GLY A 100 -6.37 -6.33 -3.62
C GLY A 100 -5.09 -6.31 -2.79
N ARG A 101 -5.23 -5.89 -1.53
CA ARG A 101 -4.15 -5.85 -0.52
C ARG A 101 -4.60 -6.49 0.77
N ILE A 102 -3.63 -6.70 1.65
CA ILE A 102 -3.83 -7.21 2.99
C ILE A 102 -3.71 -6.05 3.98
N HIS A 103 -4.52 -6.07 5.04
CA HIS A 103 -4.51 -5.03 6.06
C HIS A 103 -4.05 -5.57 7.41
N TYR A 104 -3.52 -4.67 8.23
CA TYR A 104 -3.03 -5.02 9.55
C TYR A 104 -4.13 -5.58 10.46
N TYR A 105 -5.36 -5.07 10.35
CA TYR A 105 -6.51 -5.55 11.12
C TYR A 105 -6.96 -6.98 10.75
N GLU A 106 -6.44 -7.56 9.67
CA GLU A 106 -6.70 -8.96 9.32
C GLU A 106 -5.87 -9.95 10.17
N GLY A 107 -5.02 -9.44 11.10
CA GLY A 107 -4.25 -10.24 12.05
C GLY A 107 -2.85 -10.64 11.57
N TYR A 108 -2.43 -10.20 10.40
CA TYR A 108 -1.07 -10.40 9.90
C TYR A 108 -0.07 -9.43 10.56
N SER A 109 1.17 -9.87 10.73
CA SER A 109 2.25 -8.98 11.15
C SER A 109 2.57 -7.93 10.08
N MET A 110 3.17 -6.80 10.48
CA MET A 110 3.64 -5.77 9.53
C MET A 110 4.64 -6.33 8.52
N SER A 111 5.45 -7.29 8.91
CA SER A 111 6.39 -7.97 8.02
C SER A 111 5.67 -8.76 6.93
N GLN A 112 4.59 -9.47 7.30
CA GLN A 112 3.78 -10.26 6.35
C GLN A 112 2.97 -9.37 5.40
N ILE A 113 2.29 -8.32 5.88
CA ILE A 113 1.52 -7.43 5.00
C ILE A 113 2.40 -6.68 3.99
N THR A 114 3.68 -6.51 4.29
CA THR A 114 4.65 -5.86 3.40
C THR A 114 5.54 -6.83 2.61
N LEU A 115 5.35 -8.14 2.76
CA LEU A 115 6.03 -9.14 1.91
C LEU A 115 5.86 -8.84 0.41
N PRO A 116 4.66 -8.52 -0.10
CA PRO A 116 4.47 -8.21 -1.52
C PRO A 116 5.40 -7.12 -2.04
N VAL A 117 5.62 -6.07 -1.27
CA VAL A 117 6.51 -4.97 -1.66
C VAL A 117 7.98 -5.40 -1.66
N ARG A 118 8.40 -6.22 -0.69
CA ARG A 118 9.75 -6.82 -0.69
C ARG A 118 9.97 -7.74 -1.90
N VAL A 119 8.94 -8.48 -2.29
CA VAL A 119 8.98 -9.30 -3.52
C VAL A 119 9.09 -8.41 -4.77
N MET A 120 8.36 -7.30 -4.83
CA MET A 120 8.51 -6.32 -5.93
C MET A 120 9.96 -5.82 -6.04
N LEU A 121 10.60 -5.51 -4.91
CA LEU A 121 12.03 -5.12 -4.88
C LEU A 121 12.92 -6.24 -5.44
N ARG A 122 12.72 -7.48 -5.04
CA ARG A 122 13.48 -8.65 -5.54
C ARG A 122 13.22 -8.97 -7.02
N LEU A 123 12.07 -8.58 -7.55
CA LEU A 123 11.75 -8.65 -8.98
C LEU A 123 12.36 -7.49 -9.78
N GLY A 124 12.92 -6.48 -9.12
CA GLY A 124 13.60 -5.33 -9.74
C GLY A 124 12.66 -4.20 -10.15
N LEU A 125 11.48 -4.08 -9.53
CA LEU A 125 10.58 -2.95 -9.79
C LEU A 125 11.22 -1.64 -9.29
N GLU A 126 11.12 -0.60 -10.09
CA GLU A 126 11.71 0.72 -9.83
C GLU A 126 10.73 1.71 -9.21
N MET A 127 9.45 1.48 -9.44
CA MET A 127 8.37 2.39 -9.03
C MET A 127 7.20 1.63 -8.42
N MET A 128 6.53 2.25 -7.46
CA MET A 128 5.30 1.75 -6.88
C MET A 128 4.24 2.83 -6.86
N PHE A 129 3.09 2.56 -7.47
CA PHE A 129 1.90 3.39 -7.33
C PHE A 129 0.95 2.71 -6.36
N VAL A 130 0.53 3.43 -5.34
CA VAL A 130 -0.32 2.89 -4.28
C VAL A 130 -1.59 3.71 -4.18
N THR A 131 -2.72 3.01 -4.05
CA THR A 131 -4.03 3.64 -3.97
C THR A 131 -4.82 3.13 -2.77
N ASN A 132 -5.71 3.95 -2.24
CA ASN A 132 -6.62 3.58 -1.17
C ASN A 132 -7.94 4.37 -1.24
N ALA A 133 -8.94 3.90 -0.51
CA ALA A 133 -10.08 4.71 -0.08
C ALA A 133 -9.75 5.30 1.30
N ALA A 134 -10.16 6.52 1.56
CA ALA A 134 -9.84 7.25 2.79
C ALA A 134 -10.99 8.17 3.23
N GLY A 135 -11.16 8.34 4.55
CA GLY A 135 -12.01 9.37 5.14
C GLY A 135 -11.34 10.74 5.03
N GLY A 136 -12.06 11.75 4.51
CA GLY A 136 -11.57 13.12 4.39
C GLY A 136 -11.68 13.86 5.72
N VAL A 137 -10.53 14.21 6.30
CA VAL A 137 -10.43 15.01 7.55
C VAL A 137 -10.33 16.52 7.24
N ASN A 138 -9.75 16.85 6.09
CA ASN A 138 -9.70 18.21 5.58
C ASN A 138 -11.13 18.71 5.26
N PRO A 139 -11.56 19.88 5.81
CA PRO A 139 -12.92 20.38 5.61
C PRO A 139 -13.27 20.69 4.15
N ASP A 140 -12.27 20.97 3.32
CA ASP A 140 -12.43 21.32 1.90
C ASP A 140 -12.56 20.09 1.01
N PHE A 141 -12.37 18.88 1.56
CA PHE A 141 -12.52 17.63 0.82
C PHE A 141 -13.97 17.15 0.85
N VAL A 142 -14.41 16.62 -0.27
CA VAL A 142 -15.76 16.02 -0.41
C VAL A 142 -15.68 14.59 -0.93
N PRO A 143 -16.65 13.73 -0.61
CA PRO A 143 -16.73 12.39 -1.19
C PRO A 143 -16.68 12.44 -2.72
N GLY A 144 -15.85 11.59 -3.31
CA GLY A 144 -15.59 11.59 -4.75
C GLY A 144 -14.36 12.41 -5.19
N ASP A 145 -13.69 13.14 -4.28
CA ASP A 145 -12.40 13.75 -4.55
C ASP A 145 -11.30 12.69 -4.68
N VAL A 146 -10.29 13.00 -5.50
CA VAL A 146 -9.02 12.25 -5.55
C VAL A 146 -7.93 13.13 -4.98
N MET A 147 -7.24 12.62 -3.94
CA MET A 147 -6.12 13.29 -3.29
C MET A 147 -4.80 12.64 -3.72
N LEU A 148 -3.87 13.44 -4.22
CA LEU A 148 -2.47 13.09 -4.33
C LEU A 148 -1.84 13.12 -2.94
N ILE A 149 -1.29 11.99 -2.49
CA ILE A 149 -0.61 11.90 -1.21
C ILE A 149 0.75 12.58 -1.35
N THR A 150 0.97 13.66 -0.62
CA THR A 150 2.23 14.41 -0.62
C THR A 150 3.16 14.03 0.51
N ASP A 151 2.59 13.57 1.62
CA ASP A 151 3.26 13.07 2.80
C ASP A 151 2.32 12.19 3.62
N HIS A 152 2.81 11.57 4.69
CA HIS A 152 1.98 10.76 5.57
C HIS A 152 2.31 10.91 7.06
N LEU A 153 1.30 10.69 7.89
CA LEU A 153 1.45 10.43 9.32
C LEU A 153 1.42 8.91 9.55
N ASN A 154 2.54 8.34 9.95
CA ASN A 154 2.67 6.91 10.26
C ASN A 154 2.26 6.64 11.72
N LEU A 155 1.00 6.92 12.08
CA LEU A 155 0.58 6.78 13.47
C LEU A 155 0.64 5.34 13.95
N ILE A 156 0.27 4.39 13.09
CA ILE A 156 0.39 2.96 13.39
C ILE A 156 1.85 2.55 13.66
N GLY A 157 2.80 3.06 12.90
CA GLY A 157 4.23 2.79 13.12
C GLY A 157 4.80 3.49 14.34
N MET A 158 4.35 4.72 14.64
CA MET A 158 4.75 5.46 15.84
C MET A 158 4.30 4.78 17.13
N THR A 159 3.21 3.99 17.09
CA THR A 159 2.69 3.23 18.22
C THR A 159 3.21 1.79 18.30
N GLY A 160 4.25 1.45 17.54
CA GLY A 160 4.97 0.19 17.68
C GLY A 160 4.77 -0.83 16.56
N ALA A 161 4.02 -0.51 15.50
CA ALA A 161 3.81 -1.40 14.36
C ALA A 161 4.51 -0.89 13.08
N ASN A 162 5.82 -0.56 13.18
CA ASN A 162 6.61 -0.17 12.02
C ASN A 162 7.03 -1.43 11.21
N PRO A 163 6.87 -1.44 9.86
CA PRO A 163 7.19 -2.61 9.03
C PRO A 163 8.68 -2.96 8.96
N LEU A 164 9.56 -2.08 9.41
CA LEU A 164 11.01 -2.29 9.47
C LEU A 164 11.51 -2.71 10.87
N MET A 165 10.61 -2.98 11.82
CA MET A 165 10.99 -3.56 13.10
C MET A 165 11.54 -4.98 12.92
N GLY A 166 12.45 -5.37 13.84
CA GLY A 166 13.10 -6.68 13.79
C GLY A 166 14.47 -6.62 13.09
N PRO A 167 15.03 -7.78 12.70
CA PRO A 167 16.29 -7.86 11.98
C PRO A 167 16.21 -7.13 10.64
N ASN A 168 17.25 -6.33 10.31
CA ASN A 168 17.33 -5.71 8.99
C ASN A 168 17.72 -6.76 7.94
N ILE A 169 17.19 -6.63 6.73
CA ILE A 169 17.62 -7.37 5.55
C ILE A 169 18.45 -6.39 4.72
N ASP A 170 19.78 -6.40 4.90
CA ASP A 170 20.69 -5.41 4.33
C ASP A 170 20.64 -5.38 2.80
N GLU A 171 20.32 -6.50 2.16
CA GLU A 171 20.12 -6.62 0.71
C GLU A 171 18.93 -5.82 0.18
N LEU A 172 18.00 -5.45 1.06
CA LEU A 172 16.80 -4.67 0.71
C LEU A 172 16.92 -3.19 1.04
N GLY A 173 17.88 -2.81 1.91
CA GLY A 173 18.09 -1.40 2.24
C GLY A 173 18.72 -1.16 3.62
N PRO A 174 18.98 0.12 3.94
CA PRO A 174 19.69 0.51 5.18
C PRO A 174 18.79 0.33 6.40
N ARG A 175 19.42 0.07 7.58
CA ARG A 175 18.68 -0.08 8.85
C ARG A 175 17.79 1.14 9.19
N PHE A 176 18.23 2.34 8.83
CA PHE A 176 17.56 3.60 9.14
C PHE A 176 17.35 4.41 7.85
N PRO A 177 16.26 4.12 7.08
CA PRO A 177 15.98 4.86 5.86
C PRO A 177 15.42 6.25 6.15
N ASP A 178 15.79 7.21 5.30
CA ASP A 178 15.20 8.56 5.32
C ASP A 178 13.82 8.56 4.63
N MET A 179 12.80 9.08 5.33
CA MET A 179 11.43 9.22 4.82
C MET A 179 11.05 10.67 4.46
N SER A 180 11.99 11.63 4.50
CA SER A 180 11.72 13.04 4.16
C SER A 180 11.19 13.26 2.74
N GLN A 181 11.41 12.29 1.85
CA GLN A 181 10.87 12.26 0.50
C GLN A 181 10.24 10.88 0.21
N ALA A 182 9.27 10.48 1.04
CA ALA A 182 8.58 9.21 0.91
C ALA A 182 7.87 9.08 -0.46
N TYR A 183 7.33 10.19 -0.97
CA TYR A 183 6.69 10.27 -2.28
C TYR A 183 7.58 11.02 -3.27
N ASP A 184 7.68 10.50 -4.50
CA ASP A 184 8.59 11.03 -5.53
C ASP A 184 8.05 12.33 -6.14
N ARG A 185 8.81 13.41 -6.01
CA ARG A 185 8.40 14.76 -6.46
C ARG A 185 8.12 14.81 -7.97
N LYS A 186 8.94 14.13 -8.79
CA LYS A 186 8.77 14.14 -10.25
C LYS A 186 7.51 13.38 -10.66
N LEU A 187 7.21 12.26 -10.02
CA LEU A 187 5.96 11.52 -10.24
C LEU A 187 4.75 12.34 -9.80
N MET A 188 4.82 13.05 -8.67
CA MET A 188 3.76 13.96 -8.21
C MET A 188 3.53 15.13 -9.18
N GLU A 189 4.58 15.75 -9.71
CA GLU A 189 4.48 16.80 -10.72
C GLU A 189 3.83 16.28 -12.02
N THR A 190 4.22 15.08 -12.44
CA THR A 190 3.62 14.42 -13.60
C THR A 190 2.14 14.15 -13.37
N ALA A 191 1.75 13.67 -12.18
CA ALA A 191 0.35 13.44 -11.82
C ALA A 191 -0.48 14.74 -11.83
N ARG A 192 0.06 15.84 -11.31
CA ARG A 192 -0.60 17.16 -11.37
C ARG A 192 -0.80 17.65 -12.80
N ARG A 193 0.23 17.51 -13.64
CA ARG A 193 0.15 17.89 -15.07
C ARG A 193 -0.88 17.05 -15.82
N VAL A 194 -0.89 15.75 -15.59
CA VAL A 194 -1.89 14.84 -16.17
C VAL A 194 -3.31 15.23 -15.75
N ALA A 195 -3.53 15.45 -14.46
CA ALA A 195 -4.83 15.84 -13.93
C ALA A 195 -5.31 17.18 -14.55
N ALA A 196 -4.42 18.16 -14.68
CA ALA A 196 -4.73 19.45 -15.31
C ALA A 196 -5.13 19.27 -16.78
N ASN A 197 -4.40 18.47 -17.55
CA ASN A 197 -4.70 18.19 -18.96
C ASN A 197 -6.05 17.48 -19.15
N GLU A 198 -6.44 16.67 -18.17
CA GLU A 198 -7.73 15.94 -18.14
C GLU A 198 -8.87 16.75 -17.49
N SER A 199 -8.62 18.03 -17.15
CA SER A 199 -9.56 18.90 -16.42
C SER A 199 -10.08 18.26 -15.12
N LEU A 200 -9.24 17.46 -14.45
CA LEU A 200 -9.55 16.81 -13.17
C LEU A 200 -9.00 17.65 -12.02
N GLN A 201 -9.86 17.95 -11.05
CA GLN A 201 -9.41 18.53 -9.79
C GLN A 201 -8.71 17.45 -8.97
N LEU A 202 -7.39 17.57 -8.81
CA LEU A 202 -6.59 16.72 -7.96
C LEU A 202 -6.29 17.47 -6.66
N ARG A 203 -6.84 16.96 -5.55
CA ARG A 203 -6.48 17.45 -4.20
C ARG A 203 -5.05 17.05 -3.88
N ALA A 204 -4.45 17.63 -2.87
CA ALA A 204 -3.15 17.24 -2.34
C ALA A 204 -3.19 17.32 -0.82
N GLY A 205 -2.54 16.38 -0.14
CA GLY A 205 -2.60 16.35 1.32
C GLY A 205 -1.80 15.24 1.96
N VAL A 206 -1.86 15.22 3.29
CA VAL A 206 -1.20 14.28 4.19
C VAL A 206 -2.16 13.13 4.53
N TYR A 207 -1.75 11.90 4.27
CA TYR A 207 -2.52 10.70 4.62
C TYR A 207 -2.08 10.17 5.98
N CYS A 208 -3.02 9.93 6.89
CA CYS A 208 -2.75 9.28 8.18
C CYS A 208 -3.10 7.81 8.15
N ALA A 209 -2.15 6.94 8.53
CA ALA A 209 -2.36 5.50 8.63
C ALA A 209 -2.65 5.06 10.07
N LEU A 210 -3.78 4.37 10.25
CA LEU A 210 -4.24 3.76 11.49
C LEU A 210 -4.33 2.24 11.37
N SER A 211 -4.46 1.56 12.50
CA SER A 211 -4.56 0.11 12.55
C SER A 211 -5.93 -0.43 12.11
N GLY A 212 -7.02 0.28 12.39
CA GLY A 212 -8.36 -0.28 12.30
C GLY A 212 -8.59 -1.43 13.30
N PRO A 213 -9.68 -2.24 13.16
CA PRO A 213 -10.72 -2.17 12.13
C PRO A 213 -11.84 -1.17 12.43
N SER A 214 -11.89 -0.60 13.67
CA SER A 214 -12.89 0.41 14.00
C SER A 214 -12.63 1.71 13.26
N PHE A 215 -13.70 2.34 12.76
CA PHE A 215 -13.63 3.72 12.32
C PHE A 215 -13.40 4.65 13.52
N GLU A 216 -12.81 5.81 13.23
CA GLU A 216 -12.40 6.79 14.21
C GLU A 216 -13.60 7.48 14.88
N GLY A 217 -13.52 7.68 16.19
CA GLY A 217 -14.47 8.53 16.91
C GLY A 217 -14.23 10.02 16.63
N PRO A 218 -15.21 10.89 16.96
CA PRO A 218 -15.08 12.34 16.75
C PRO A 218 -13.85 12.97 17.44
N ALA A 219 -13.43 12.45 18.59
CA ALA A 219 -12.24 12.93 19.29
C ALA A 219 -10.96 12.56 18.55
N ASP A 220 -10.88 11.33 18.03
CA ASP A 220 -9.75 10.86 17.23
C ASP A 220 -9.60 11.73 15.97
N LEU A 221 -10.70 11.94 15.24
CA LEU A 221 -10.72 12.75 14.02
C LEU A 221 -10.29 14.22 14.27
N ARG A 222 -10.73 14.83 15.39
CA ARG A 222 -10.28 16.18 15.78
C ARG A 222 -8.77 16.21 16.09
N PHE A 223 -8.26 15.16 16.77
CA PHE A 223 -6.84 15.02 17.05
C PHE A 223 -6.04 14.87 15.76
N LEU A 224 -6.46 13.99 14.85
CA LEU A 224 -5.79 13.77 13.57
C LEU A 224 -5.74 15.03 12.71
N ARG A 225 -6.84 15.78 12.68
CA ARG A 225 -6.89 17.08 12.00
C ARG A 225 -5.91 18.09 12.61
N LEU A 226 -5.85 18.17 13.94
CA LEU A 226 -4.90 19.03 14.65
C LEU A 226 -3.45 18.63 14.36
N ALA A 227 -3.17 17.32 14.21
CA ALA A 227 -1.86 16.79 13.85
C ALA A 227 -1.49 17.04 12.37
N GLY A 228 -2.40 17.57 11.56
CA GLY A 228 -2.15 17.93 10.16
C GLY A 228 -2.54 16.85 9.14
N ALA A 229 -3.37 15.87 9.51
CA ALA A 229 -3.92 14.91 8.55
C ALA A 229 -5.01 15.55 7.68
N ASP A 230 -4.97 15.29 6.38
CA ASP A 230 -6.00 15.65 5.40
C ASP A 230 -6.95 14.48 5.11
N ALA A 231 -6.45 13.27 5.18
CA ALA A 231 -7.22 12.05 5.00
C ALA A 231 -6.71 10.93 5.93
N VAL A 232 -7.58 9.99 6.28
CA VAL A 232 -7.29 8.88 7.19
C VAL A 232 -7.72 7.55 6.61
N GLY A 233 -6.96 6.49 6.89
CA GLY A 233 -7.31 5.13 6.51
C GLY A 233 -6.39 4.08 7.14
N MET A 234 -6.56 2.82 6.76
CA MET A 234 -6.00 1.66 7.46
C MET A 234 -4.99 0.87 6.62
N SER A 235 -4.25 1.55 5.71
CA SER A 235 -3.33 0.88 4.76
C SER A 235 -2.20 1.80 4.31
N THR A 236 -1.52 1.43 3.23
CA THR A 236 -0.67 2.29 2.38
C THR A 236 0.69 2.65 2.97
N VAL A 237 0.74 3.24 4.16
CA VAL A 237 2.00 3.74 4.73
C VAL A 237 3.02 2.61 4.98
N PRO A 238 2.65 1.43 5.49
CA PRO A 238 3.59 0.33 5.62
C PRO A 238 4.23 -0.08 4.28
N GLU A 239 3.44 -0.14 3.20
CA GLU A 239 3.94 -0.46 1.86
C GLU A 239 4.88 0.65 1.35
N VAL A 240 4.53 1.92 1.55
CA VAL A 240 5.37 3.06 1.18
C VAL A 240 6.72 3.04 1.89
N ILE A 241 6.72 2.77 3.21
CA ILE A 241 7.96 2.69 4.00
C ILE A 241 8.89 1.61 3.45
N VAL A 242 8.37 0.40 3.17
CA VAL A 242 9.17 -0.71 2.65
C VAL A 242 9.62 -0.43 1.20
N ALA A 243 8.79 0.17 0.36
CA ALA A 243 9.18 0.57 -0.98
C ALA A 243 10.33 1.59 -0.95
N ARG A 244 10.24 2.60 -0.09
CA ARG A 244 11.29 3.61 0.08
C ARG A 244 12.56 3.06 0.71
N HIS A 245 12.42 2.14 1.68
CA HIS A 245 13.55 1.41 2.24
C HIS A 245 14.40 0.74 1.15
N GLY A 246 13.75 0.10 0.17
CA GLY A 246 14.41 -0.54 -0.98
C GLY A 246 14.68 0.38 -2.16
N GLY A 247 14.49 1.69 -2.03
CA GLY A 247 14.86 2.66 -3.06
C GLY A 247 13.83 2.86 -4.19
N MET A 248 12.65 2.23 -4.14
CA MET A 248 11.59 2.49 -5.13
C MET A 248 11.09 3.93 -5.06
N ARG A 249 10.76 4.49 -6.22
CA ARG A 249 10.04 5.77 -6.34
C ARG A 249 8.55 5.53 -6.12
N VAL A 250 7.92 6.28 -5.22
CA VAL A 250 6.53 6.03 -4.84
C VAL A 250 5.61 7.18 -5.26
N LEU A 251 4.43 6.83 -5.79
CA LEU A 251 3.32 7.74 -6.06
C LEU A 251 2.07 7.21 -5.35
N GLY A 252 1.40 8.05 -4.57
CA GLY A 252 0.24 7.65 -3.78
C GLY A 252 -1.00 8.48 -4.08
N PHE A 253 -2.16 7.81 -4.11
CA PHE A 253 -3.46 8.46 -4.25
C PHE A 253 -4.46 7.92 -3.23
N SER A 254 -5.24 8.83 -2.65
CA SER A 254 -6.42 8.49 -1.86
C SER A 254 -7.69 8.93 -2.55
N GLY A 255 -8.65 8.03 -2.65
CA GLY A 255 -10.01 8.39 -3.01
C GLY A 255 -10.79 8.76 -1.75
N ILE A 256 -11.32 9.96 -1.68
CA ILE A 256 -12.09 10.41 -0.52
C ILE A 256 -13.48 9.78 -0.57
N SER A 257 -13.72 8.79 0.28
CA SER A 257 -14.94 8.01 0.29
C SER A 257 -16.06 8.65 1.11
N ASN A 258 -15.71 9.31 2.19
CA ASN A 258 -16.64 9.95 3.12
C ASN A 258 -15.98 11.18 3.75
N LYS A 259 -16.80 12.07 4.30
CA LYS A 259 -16.32 13.20 5.12
C LYS A 259 -16.20 12.75 6.58
N ALA A 260 -15.10 13.09 7.22
CA ALA A 260 -14.89 12.80 8.63
C ALA A 260 -16.01 13.38 9.52
N ASN A 261 -16.55 12.53 10.37
CA ASN A 261 -17.65 12.86 11.26
C ASN A 261 -17.13 13.46 12.57
N LEU A 262 -16.80 14.76 12.55
CA LEU A 262 -16.13 15.45 13.67
C LEU A 262 -17.04 15.70 14.89
N ASP A 263 -18.35 15.60 14.74
CA ASP A 263 -19.36 15.88 15.77
C ASP A 263 -20.19 14.64 16.19
N GLY A 264 -20.02 13.51 15.50
CA GLY A 264 -20.76 12.28 15.78
C GLY A 264 -22.19 12.25 15.25
N SER A 265 -22.56 13.19 14.36
CA SER A 265 -23.93 13.30 13.85
C SER A 265 -24.31 12.23 12.82
N THR A 266 -23.32 11.57 12.20
CA THR A 266 -23.50 10.55 11.16
C THR A 266 -22.74 9.27 11.51
N MET A 267 -23.03 8.17 10.83
CA MET A 267 -22.28 6.91 10.93
C MET A 267 -21.54 6.69 9.62
N THR A 268 -20.27 6.31 9.71
CA THR A 268 -19.50 5.85 8.52
C THR A 268 -19.74 4.37 8.30
N THR A 269 -20.09 3.98 7.08
CA THR A 269 -20.33 2.59 6.72
C THR A 269 -19.44 2.13 5.56
N HIS A 270 -19.26 0.82 5.44
CA HIS A 270 -18.48 0.26 4.33
C HIS A 270 -19.22 0.44 2.97
N GLU A 271 -20.52 0.46 2.99
CA GLU A 271 -21.37 0.69 1.82
C GLU A 271 -21.13 2.09 1.22
N GLU A 272 -20.98 3.12 2.06
CA GLU A 272 -20.65 4.48 1.59
C GLU A 272 -19.29 4.49 0.88
N VAL A 273 -18.32 3.72 1.36
CA VAL A 273 -16.99 3.60 0.72
C VAL A 273 -17.12 2.97 -0.67
N ILE A 274 -17.94 1.93 -0.82
CA ILE A 274 -18.18 1.25 -2.10
C ILE A 274 -18.89 2.20 -3.09
N GLU A 275 -19.90 2.94 -2.64
CA GLU A 275 -20.66 3.86 -3.50
C GLU A 275 -19.79 5.03 -3.98
N ALA A 276 -19.00 5.64 -3.09
CA ALA A 276 -18.04 6.67 -3.46
C ALA A 276 -16.99 6.15 -4.47
N GLY A 277 -16.63 4.89 -4.40
CA GLY A 277 -15.73 4.22 -5.34
C GLY A 277 -16.17 4.35 -6.78
N LYS A 278 -17.47 4.35 -7.08
CA LYS A 278 -18.02 4.52 -8.44
C LYS A 278 -17.65 5.88 -9.06
N ILE A 279 -17.52 6.92 -8.25
CA ILE A 279 -17.14 8.28 -8.68
C ILE A 279 -15.61 8.43 -8.71
N ILE A 280 -14.94 7.85 -7.72
CA ILE A 280 -13.48 7.97 -7.53
C ILE A 280 -12.72 7.20 -8.60
N THR A 281 -13.14 5.96 -8.86
CA THR A 281 -12.41 5.01 -9.74
C THR A 281 -12.11 5.58 -11.12
N PRO A 282 -13.09 6.12 -11.88
CA PRO A 282 -12.80 6.64 -13.22
C PRO A 282 -11.80 7.81 -13.22
N LYS A 283 -11.87 8.67 -12.20
CA LYS A 283 -10.96 9.82 -12.05
C LYS A 283 -9.54 9.35 -11.75
N MET A 284 -9.39 8.45 -10.79
CA MET A 284 -8.10 7.92 -10.35
C MET A 284 -7.42 7.10 -11.45
N GLU A 285 -8.17 6.23 -12.13
CA GLU A 285 -7.66 5.48 -13.30
C GLU A 285 -7.14 6.40 -14.40
N LYS A 286 -7.86 7.47 -14.70
CA LYS A 286 -7.45 8.45 -15.71
C LYS A 286 -6.10 9.07 -15.39
N VAL A 287 -5.88 9.45 -14.13
CA VAL A 287 -4.59 10.01 -13.67
C VAL A 287 -3.50 8.93 -13.72
N ILE A 288 -3.74 7.72 -13.19
CA ILE A 288 -2.75 6.63 -13.18
C ILE A 288 -2.32 6.28 -14.61
N ARG A 289 -3.28 6.09 -15.53
CA ARG A 289 -3.00 5.80 -16.94
C ARG A 289 -2.21 6.91 -17.61
N GLY A 290 -2.57 8.17 -17.35
CA GLY A 290 -1.85 9.32 -17.88
C GLY A 290 -0.42 9.42 -17.36
N VAL A 291 -0.18 9.10 -16.09
CA VAL A 291 1.17 9.03 -15.52
C VAL A 291 1.96 7.89 -16.15
N LEU A 292 1.38 6.68 -16.30
CA LEU A 292 2.05 5.55 -16.96
C LEU A 292 2.47 5.87 -18.39
N ARG A 293 1.62 6.57 -19.17
CA ARG A 293 1.96 7.03 -20.53
C ARG A 293 3.09 8.05 -20.56
N ALA A 294 3.30 8.78 -19.48
CA ALA A 294 4.31 9.83 -19.37
C ALA A 294 5.66 9.35 -18.82
N LEU A 295 5.80 8.05 -18.47
CA LEU A 295 7.04 7.43 -18.01
C LEU A 295 7.94 7.08 -19.21
#